data_7b483bc03c44637defd6a04d4b067689
#
_entry.id   7b483bc03c44637defd6a04d4b067689
#
_cell.length_a   1.000
_cell.length_b   1.000
_cell.length_c   1.000
_cell.angle_alpha   90.00
_cell.angle_beta   90.00
_cell.angle_gamma   90.00
#
_symmetry.space_group_name_H-M   'P 1'
#
loop_
_entity.id
_entity.type
_entity.pdbx_description
1 polymer ?
#
loop_
_entity_poly.entity_id
_entity_poly.type
_entity_poly.pdbx_seq_one_letter_code
_entity_poly.pdbx_strand_id
1 'polypeptide(L)'
;MDFSALKKNSGSSSLGQLTAELAKLNTNQETGRDERFWYPDVDKAGNGFASIRFLPAPGDEEVPFVRVWEHGFKGPTGLWYIENSLTTINKPDPCGELNSKLWNMSDDDNSPTRKQARDQKRKLNFISNIYIIQDQANPQNNGTVRLYKFGKKIYDKLNEAMNPQFADEDPMNPFDLWTGATFKLKIRNVEGYRNYDKSEFEAPSALFDEDDRLESVWKQEHSLAEFIDPKNFKSYDELKARLQLVLAGSAAVAAKAEHTDLEQPSYTPPTAQPAQPASPPAEAEDDTMAYFASLANGE
;
A
#
# COMPACT_ATOMS: atom_id res chain seq x y z
N MET A 1 11.92 -46.31 -2.01
CA MET A 1 10.81 -46.51 -1.05
C MET A 1 10.13 -47.83 -1.42
N ASP A 2 9.95 -48.71 -0.46
CA ASP A 2 9.32 -50.03 -0.68
C ASP A 2 7.80 -49.86 -0.63
N PHE A 3 7.07 -50.50 -1.56
CA PHE A 3 5.60 -50.43 -1.69
C PHE A 3 4.88 -50.91 -0.42
N SER A 4 5.50 -51.82 0.35
CA SER A 4 4.99 -52.24 1.64
C SER A 4 5.02 -51.17 2.72
N ALA A 5 5.96 -50.22 2.65
CA ALA A 5 5.99 -49.03 3.51
C ALA A 5 4.89 -48.01 3.17
N LEU A 6 4.56 -47.90 1.88
CA LEU A 6 3.45 -47.04 1.41
C LEU A 6 2.09 -47.56 1.93
N LYS A 7 1.88 -48.86 1.95
CA LYS A 7 0.66 -49.51 2.44
C LYS A 7 0.51 -49.40 3.97
N LYS A 8 1.60 -49.36 4.72
CA LYS A 8 1.58 -49.12 6.18
C LYS A 8 1.29 -47.68 6.55
N ASN A 9 1.66 -46.71 5.69
CA ASN A 9 1.41 -45.29 5.92
C ASN A 9 0.06 -44.77 5.35
N SER A 10 -0.75 -45.65 4.74
CA SER A 10 -2.08 -45.27 4.20
C SER A 10 -3.16 -45.16 5.27
N GLY A 11 -2.81 -45.11 6.56
CA GLY A 11 -3.71 -44.92 7.69
C GLY A 11 -3.81 -43.45 8.14
N SER A 12 -4.71 -43.18 9.07
CA SER A 12 -5.17 -41.89 9.58
C SER A 12 -4.11 -40.83 9.88
N SER A 13 -2.83 -41.16 10.07
CA SER A 13 -1.75 -40.21 10.33
C SER A 13 -1.34 -39.40 9.08
N SER A 14 -1.39 -40.04 7.91
CA SER A 14 -1.11 -39.36 6.62
C SER A 14 -2.21 -38.38 6.27
N LEU A 15 -3.46 -38.75 6.52
CA LEU A 15 -4.62 -37.84 6.28
C LEU A 15 -4.60 -36.65 7.21
N GLY A 16 -4.25 -36.85 8.50
CA GLY A 16 -4.13 -35.75 9.47
C GLY A 16 -3.03 -34.77 9.12
N GLN A 17 -1.87 -35.27 8.65
CA GLN A 17 -0.78 -34.40 8.17
C GLN A 17 -1.16 -33.65 6.89
N LEU A 18 -1.82 -34.32 5.94
CA LEU A 18 -2.30 -33.70 4.70
C LEU A 18 -3.39 -32.63 5.00
N THR A 19 -4.30 -32.94 5.91
CA THR A 19 -5.34 -31.98 6.34
C THR A 19 -4.72 -30.79 7.08
N ALA A 20 -3.69 -30.99 7.88
CA ALA A 20 -2.97 -29.90 8.54
C ALA A 20 -2.18 -29.04 7.55
N GLU A 21 -1.58 -29.63 6.52
CA GLU A 21 -0.92 -28.87 5.43
C GLU A 21 -1.94 -28.15 4.54
N LEU A 22 -3.06 -28.79 4.20
CA LEU A 22 -4.17 -28.12 3.49
C LEU A 22 -4.78 -27.00 4.33
N ALA A 23 -4.89 -27.14 5.65
CA ALA A 23 -5.36 -26.07 6.53
C ALA A 23 -4.36 -24.90 6.54
N LYS A 24 -3.04 -25.17 6.54
CA LYS A 24 -2.02 -24.11 6.42
C LYS A 24 -2.05 -23.41 5.05
N LEU A 25 -2.29 -24.16 3.97
CA LEU A 25 -2.47 -23.59 2.64
C LEU A 25 -3.74 -22.75 2.56
N ASN A 26 -4.86 -23.20 3.13
CA ASN A 26 -6.11 -22.46 3.17
C ASN A 26 -6.03 -21.21 4.06
N THR A 27 -5.33 -21.25 5.20
CA THR A 27 -5.12 -20.04 6.03
C THR A 27 -4.23 -19.02 5.34
N ASN A 28 -3.29 -19.44 4.47
CA ASN A 28 -2.52 -18.53 3.63
C ASN A 28 -3.32 -17.99 2.43
N GLN A 29 -4.42 -18.64 2.04
CA GLN A 29 -5.28 -18.21 0.91
C GLN A 29 -6.39 -17.24 1.31
N GLU A 30 -6.81 -17.19 2.60
CA GLU A 30 -7.99 -16.43 2.97
C GLU A 30 -7.81 -14.92 2.99
N THR A 31 -6.62 -14.34 3.01
CA THR A 31 -6.52 -12.87 2.96
C THR A 31 -5.43 -12.29 2.08
N GLY A 32 -4.35 -12.99 1.73
CA GLY A 32 -3.21 -12.42 0.98
C GLY A 32 -2.67 -11.11 1.58
N ARG A 33 -3.15 -10.73 2.76
CA ARG A 33 -2.79 -9.50 3.47
C ARG A 33 -1.75 -9.83 4.52
N ASP A 34 -0.70 -9.04 4.52
CA ASP A 34 0.29 -9.08 5.59
C ASP A 34 -0.37 -8.60 6.89
N GLU A 35 -0.50 -9.47 7.87
CA GLU A 35 -1.15 -9.23 9.16
C GLU A 35 -0.44 -8.16 10.01
N ARG A 36 0.80 -7.82 9.70
CA ARG A 36 1.54 -6.75 10.35
C ARG A 36 0.97 -5.38 10.02
N PHE A 37 0.28 -5.25 8.86
CA PHE A 37 -0.32 -3.99 8.46
C PHE A 37 -1.65 -3.74 9.14
N TRP A 38 -1.79 -2.53 9.63
CA TRP A 38 -3.06 -1.99 10.05
C TRP A 38 -3.77 -1.26 8.90
N TYR A 39 -5.04 -1.54 8.75
CA TYR A 39 -5.92 -0.89 7.77
C TYR A 39 -7.10 -0.27 8.52
N PRO A 40 -7.25 1.07 8.49
CA PRO A 40 -8.38 1.71 9.16
C PRO A 40 -9.69 1.35 8.46
N ASP A 41 -10.63 0.84 9.23
CA ASP A 41 -11.97 0.58 8.75
C ASP A 41 -12.84 1.85 8.76
N VAL A 42 -13.88 1.82 7.96
CA VAL A 42 -14.85 2.90 7.83
C VAL A 42 -16.27 2.35 7.97
N ASP A 43 -17.17 3.18 8.45
CA ASP A 43 -18.59 2.87 8.54
C ASP A 43 -19.26 2.81 7.15
N LYS A 44 -20.57 2.54 7.12
CA LYS A 44 -21.33 2.48 5.86
C LYS A 44 -21.37 3.80 5.10
N ALA A 45 -21.15 4.93 5.76
CA ALA A 45 -21.09 6.25 5.16
C ALA A 45 -19.67 6.59 4.64
N GLY A 46 -18.68 5.71 4.90
CA GLY A 46 -17.29 5.91 4.52
C GLY A 46 -16.50 6.77 5.50
N ASN A 47 -16.98 6.94 6.73
CA ASN A 47 -16.28 7.67 7.78
C ASN A 47 -15.55 6.70 8.71
N GLY A 48 -14.36 7.10 9.17
CA GLY A 48 -13.56 6.34 10.12
C GLY A 48 -12.76 7.25 11.03
N PHE A 49 -12.45 6.75 12.21
CA PHE A 49 -11.66 7.46 13.21
C PHE A 49 -10.72 6.50 13.93
N ALA A 50 -9.47 6.92 14.09
CA ALA A 50 -8.49 6.29 14.96
C ALA A 50 -7.53 7.32 15.54
N SER A 51 -6.98 7.04 16.72
CA SER A 51 -5.85 7.77 17.29
C SER A 51 -4.63 6.89 17.25
N ILE A 52 -3.57 7.35 16.60
CA ILE A 52 -2.33 6.61 16.42
C ILE A 52 -1.13 7.49 16.81
N ARG A 53 -0.01 6.85 17.09
CA ARG A 53 1.28 7.50 17.24
C ARG A 53 2.23 6.94 16.19
N PHE A 54 2.85 7.81 15.41
CA PHE A 54 3.98 7.43 14.57
C PHE A 54 5.18 7.13 15.45
N LEU A 55 5.94 6.10 15.09
CA LEU A 55 7.07 5.62 15.88
C LEU A 55 8.40 6.00 15.21
N PRO A 56 9.51 6.05 15.95
CA PRO A 56 10.84 6.36 15.41
C PRO A 56 11.31 5.30 14.40
N ALA A 57 12.56 5.34 14.02
CA ALA A 57 13.15 4.31 13.18
C ALA A 57 13.37 3.01 13.98
N PRO A 58 13.02 1.83 13.42
CA PRO A 58 13.19 0.57 14.13
C PRO A 58 14.65 0.11 14.15
N GLY A 59 15.11 -0.42 15.26
CA GLY A 59 16.44 -1.00 15.40
C GLY A 59 17.58 -0.06 15.00
N ASP A 60 18.39 -0.48 14.04
CA ASP A 60 19.55 0.29 13.52
C ASP A 60 19.18 1.07 12.23
N GLU A 61 17.91 1.19 11.87
CA GLU A 61 17.47 1.96 10.72
C GLU A 61 17.51 3.48 11.03
N GLU A 62 17.82 4.29 10.00
CA GLU A 62 18.01 5.74 10.20
C GLU A 62 16.71 6.54 10.01
N VAL A 63 15.73 5.99 9.28
CA VAL A 63 14.54 6.73 8.85
C VAL A 63 13.27 6.02 9.30
N PRO A 64 12.30 6.75 9.91
CA PRO A 64 11.10 6.17 10.47
C PRO A 64 10.02 5.81 9.42
N PHE A 65 10.31 5.95 8.14
CA PHE A 65 9.42 5.57 7.05
C PHE A 65 10.19 5.22 5.79
N VAL A 66 9.58 4.40 4.94
CA VAL A 66 10.08 4.11 3.59
C VAL A 66 9.06 4.53 2.54
N ARG A 67 9.57 4.89 1.34
CA ARG A 67 8.76 5.25 0.19
C ARG A 67 8.67 4.07 -0.76
N VAL A 68 7.46 3.70 -1.12
CA VAL A 68 7.20 2.59 -2.04
C VAL A 68 6.32 3.08 -3.19
N TRP A 69 6.78 2.89 -4.40
CA TRP A 69 5.99 3.11 -5.60
C TRP A 69 5.29 1.81 -5.98
N GLU A 70 4.01 1.88 -6.27
CA GLU A 70 3.22 0.72 -6.71
C GLU A 70 2.29 1.08 -7.87
N HIS A 71 2.01 0.11 -8.73
CA HIS A 71 0.96 0.18 -9.71
C HIS A 71 -0.26 -0.60 -9.23
N GLY A 72 -1.46 -0.08 -9.46
CA GLY A 72 -2.70 -0.76 -9.11
C GLY A 72 -3.80 -0.35 -10.07
N PHE A 73 -4.01 -1.13 -11.14
CA PHE A 73 -5.05 -0.88 -12.13
C PHE A 73 -5.61 -2.17 -12.70
N LYS A 74 -6.81 -2.09 -13.26
CA LYS A 74 -7.47 -3.19 -13.95
C LYS A 74 -7.30 -3.03 -15.45
N GLY A 75 -6.78 -4.05 -16.09
CA GLY A 75 -6.61 -4.06 -17.54
C GLY A 75 -7.88 -4.41 -18.32
N PRO A 76 -7.86 -4.29 -19.66
CA PRO A 76 -9.00 -4.65 -20.54
C PRO A 76 -9.35 -6.13 -20.49
N THR A 77 -8.43 -6.99 -20.08
CA THR A 77 -8.67 -8.42 -19.84
C THR A 77 -9.53 -8.70 -18.61
N GLY A 78 -9.79 -7.68 -17.78
CA GLY A 78 -10.43 -7.85 -16.47
C GLY A 78 -9.46 -8.23 -15.34
N LEU A 79 -8.20 -8.54 -15.65
CA LEU A 79 -7.15 -8.85 -14.69
C LEU A 79 -6.61 -7.59 -14.03
N TRP A 80 -6.19 -7.71 -12.77
CA TRP A 80 -5.51 -6.66 -12.04
C TRP A 80 -4.00 -6.73 -12.24
N TYR A 81 -3.38 -5.57 -12.41
CA TYR A 81 -1.95 -5.35 -12.28
C TYR A 81 -1.71 -4.64 -10.96
N ILE A 82 -1.31 -5.38 -9.91
CA ILE A 82 -1.01 -4.86 -8.57
C ILE A 82 0.42 -5.29 -8.27
N GLU A 83 1.37 -4.38 -8.45
CA GLU A 83 2.79 -4.69 -8.35
C GLU A 83 3.58 -3.51 -7.80
N ASN A 84 4.60 -3.81 -6.99
CA ASN A 84 5.58 -2.81 -6.60
C ASN A 84 6.40 -2.38 -7.82
N SER A 85 6.53 -1.08 -8.02
CA SER A 85 7.35 -0.54 -9.11
C SER A 85 8.83 -0.62 -8.78
N LEU A 86 9.62 -1.08 -9.74
CA LEU A 86 11.09 -1.14 -9.63
C LEU A 86 11.74 0.24 -9.44
N THR A 87 11.01 1.32 -9.73
CA THR A 87 11.49 2.69 -9.43
C THR A 87 11.64 2.95 -7.94
N THR A 88 11.01 2.16 -7.06
CA THR A 88 11.26 2.19 -5.61
C THR A 88 12.73 1.93 -5.28
N ILE A 89 13.36 1.03 -6.02
CA ILE A 89 14.78 0.64 -5.88
C ILE A 89 15.66 1.21 -6.98
N ASN A 90 15.25 2.34 -7.58
CA ASN A 90 15.96 3.06 -8.62
C ASN A 90 16.31 2.22 -9.87
N LYS A 91 15.43 1.28 -10.25
CA LYS A 91 15.56 0.46 -11.46
C LYS A 91 14.48 0.83 -12.48
N PRO A 92 14.75 0.60 -13.80
CA PRO A 92 13.75 0.74 -14.85
C PRO A 92 12.51 -0.12 -14.57
N ASP A 93 11.34 0.41 -14.88
CA ASP A 93 10.06 -0.25 -14.65
C ASP A 93 9.26 -0.38 -15.94
N PRO A 94 8.81 -1.58 -16.33
CA PRO A 94 8.18 -1.79 -17.63
C PRO A 94 6.85 -1.06 -17.80
N CYS A 95 6.08 -0.89 -16.71
CA CYS A 95 4.83 -0.14 -16.74
C CYS A 95 5.10 1.37 -16.84
N GLY A 96 6.09 1.88 -16.12
CA GLY A 96 6.53 3.27 -16.20
C GLY A 96 7.01 3.64 -17.60
N GLU A 97 7.81 2.77 -18.23
CA GLU A 97 8.27 2.98 -19.62
C GLU A 97 7.11 2.97 -20.62
N LEU A 98 6.15 2.05 -20.46
CA LEU A 98 4.95 2.03 -21.31
C LEU A 98 4.14 3.32 -21.14
N ASN A 99 3.94 3.76 -19.91
CA ASN A 99 3.20 4.99 -19.62
C ASN A 99 3.85 6.22 -20.23
N SER A 100 5.18 6.32 -20.18
CA SER A 100 5.92 7.40 -20.83
C SER A 100 5.71 7.39 -22.35
N LYS A 101 5.73 6.21 -22.97
CA LYS A 101 5.43 6.08 -24.41
C LYS A 101 3.99 6.49 -24.74
N LEU A 102 3.01 6.01 -23.99
CA LEU A 102 1.59 6.33 -24.19
C LEU A 102 1.34 7.84 -24.02
N TRP A 103 1.98 8.46 -23.06
CA TRP A 103 1.86 9.90 -22.79
C TRP A 103 2.39 10.73 -23.97
N ASN A 104 3.54 10.35 -24.54
CA ASN A 104 4.19 11.04 -25.65
C ASN A 104 3.57 10.76 -27.03
N MET A 105 2.60 9.83 -27.12
CA MET A 105 1.90 9.53 -28.39
C MET A 105 0.89 10.61 -28.80
N SER A 106 0.50 11.51 -27.91
CA SER A 106 -0.51 12.51 -28.18
C SER A 106 -0.33 13.72 -27.26
N ASP A 107 -0.53 14.90 -27.78
CA ASP A 107 -0.57 16.14 -27.00
C ASP A 107 -1.97 16.46 -26.47
N ASP A 108 -3.00 15.71 -26.90
CA ASP A 108 -4.36 15.86 -26.41
C ASP A 108 -4.53 15.10 -25.08
N ASP A 109 -4.79 15.83 -24.00
CA ASP A 109 -5.03 15.27 -22.66
C ASP A 109 -6.23 14.33 -22.58
N ASN A 110 -7.19 14.47 -23.48
CA ASN A 110 -8.37 13.62 -23.57
C ASN A 110 -8.17 12.39 -24.47
N SER A 111 -6.99 12.24 -25.08
CA SER A 111 -6.69 11.08 -25.92
C SER A 111 -6.79 9.77 -25.13
N PRO A 112 -7.18 8.67 -25.80
CA PRO A 112 -7.23 7.36 -25.16
C PRO A 112 -5.88 6.93 -24.56
N THR A 113 -4.77 7.29 -25.20
CA THR A 113 -3.42 6.95 -24.74
C THR A 113 -3.06 7.66 -23.45
N ARG A 114 -3.33 8.97 -23.32
CA ARG A 114 -3.11 9.70 -22.07
C ARG A 114 -4.05 9.26 -20.95
N LYS A 115 -5.31 8.95 -21.25
CA LYS A 115 -6.23 8.35 -20.27
C LYS A 115 -5.68 7.05 -19.73
N GLN A 116 -5.23 6.15 -20.61
CA GLN A 116 -4.61 4.89 -20.20
C GLN A 116 -3.36 5.12 -19.34
N ALA A 117 -2.48 6.04 -19.72
CA ALA A 117 -1.29 6.36 -18.94
C ALA A 117 -1.61 6.88 -17.54
N ARG A 118 -2.66 7.71 -17.41
CA ARG A 118 -3.15 8.19 -16.09
C ARG A 118 -3.70 7.05 -15.24
N ASP A 119 -4.51 6.16 -15.81
CA ASP A 119 -5.10 5.02 -15.11
C ASP A 119 -4.04 4.04 -14.60
N GLN A 120 -2.93 3.93 -15.33
CA GLN A 120 -1.81 3.05 -15.02
C GLN A 120 -0.69 3.74 -14.22
N LYS A 121 -0.85 5.02 -13.90
CA LYS A 121 0.15 5.80 -13.16
C LYS A 121 0.49 5.13 -11.83
N ARG A 122 1.78 5.02 -11.53
CA ARG A 122 2.24 4.55 -10.22
C ARG A 122 1.80 5.49 -9.11
N LYS A 123 1.51 4.93 -7.95
CA LYS A 123 1.12 5.65 -6.74
C LYS A 123 2.28 5.63 -5.75
N LEU A 124 2.54 6.76 -5.11
CA LEU A 124 3.49 6.86 -4.03
C LEU A 124 2.79 6.55 -2.71
N ASN A 125 3.32 5.57 -2.00
CA ASN A 125 2.94 5.23 -0.64
C ASN A 125 4.14 5.34 0.29
N PHE A 126 3.85 5.56 1.55
CA PHE A 126 4.79 5.55 2.65
C PHE A 126 4.40 4.43 3.61
N ILE A 127 5.40 3.79 4.21
CA ILE A 127 5.18 2.77 5.23
C ILE A 127 5.97 3.18 6.46
N SER A 128 5.33 3.16 7.62
CA SER A 128 5.93 3.48 8.92
C SER A 128 5.36 2.57 9.98
N ASN A 129 6.09 2.39 11.07
CA ASN A 129 5.55 1.81 12.29
C ASN A 129 4.65 2.82 13.00
N ILE A 130 3.56 2.34 13.55
CA ILE A 130 2.63 3.10 14.39
C ILE A 130 2.28 2.32 15.65
N TYR A 131 2.01 3.05 16.73
CA TYR A 131 1.31 2.51 17.89
C TYR A 131 -0.17 2.92 17.81
N ILE A 132 -1.07 1.95 17.95
CA ILE A 132 -2.51 2.21 17.90
C ILE A 132 -3.00 2.53 19.30
N ILE A 133 -3.31 3.80 19.53
CA ILE A 133 -3.85 4.27 20.83
C ILE A 133 -5.33 3.89 20.92
N GLN A 134 -6.09 4.19 19.86
CA GLN A 134 -7.51 3.89 19.77
C GLN A 134 -7.91 3.61 18.32
N ASP A 135 -8.45 2.44 18.08
CA ASP A 135 -9.15 2.05 16.85
C ASP A 135 -10.63 1.88 17.18
N GLN A 136 -11.46 2.81 16.72
CA GLN A 136 -12.88 2.79 17.06
C GLN A 136 -13.62 1.60 16.43
N ALA A 137 -13.23 1.22 15.24
CA ALA A 137 -13.84 0.11 14.50
C ALA A 137 -13.40 -1.26 15.04
N ASN A 138 -12.13 -1.37 15.44
CA ASN A 138 -11.50 -2.63 15.87
C ASN A 138 -10.72 -2.43 17.17
N PRO A 139 -11.38 -2.33 18.34
CA PRO A 139 -10.74 -2.06 19.63
C PRO A 139 -9.66 -3.09 20.03
N GLN A 140 -9.68 -4.29 19.45
CA GLN A 140 -8.64 -5.32 19.65
C GLN A 140 -7.26 -4.89 19.14
N ASN A 141 -7.17 -3.89 18.27
CA ASN A 141 -5.91 -3.33 17.79
C ASN A 141 -5.28 -2.35 18.80
N ASN A 142 -6.05 -1.86 19.77
CA ASN A 142 -5.55 -0.89 20.74
C ASN A 142 -4.36 -1.46 21.53
N GLY A 143 -3.34 -0.64 21.68
CA GLY A 143 -2.14 -1.03 22.41
C GLY A 143 -1.15 -1.87 21.61
N THR A 144 -1.32 -2.00 20.28
CA THR A 144 -0.42 -2.79 19.43
C THR A 144 0.44 -1.91 18.52
N VAL A 145 1.64 -2.40 18.23
CA VAL A 145 2.52 -1.85 17.19
C VAL A 145 2.16 -2.51 15.86
N ARG A 146 1.97 -1.70 14.82
CA ARG A 146 1.59 -2.16 13.48
C ARG A 146 2.31 -1.34 12.41
N LEU A 147 2.42 -1.92 11.21
CA LEU A 147 2.78 -1.18 10.01
C LEU A 147 1.57 -0.42 9.47
N TYR A 148 1.79 0.81 9.05
CA TYR A 148 0.76 1.62 8.40
C TYR A 148 1.24 2.11 7.04
N LYS A 149 0.48 1.79 5.99
CA LYS A 149 0.71 2.29 4.64
C LYS A 149 -0.22 3.46 4.36
N PHE A 150 0.36 4.62 4.04
CA PHE A 150 -0.38 5.86 3.82
C PHE A 150 0.13 6.60 2.58
N GLY A 151 -0.73 7.46 2.04
CA GLY A 151 -0.45 8.23 0.84
C GLY A 151 0.04 9.65 1.15
N LYS A 152 0.25 10.42 0.08
CA LYS A 152 0.80 11.78 0.11
C LYS A 152 0.06 12.71 1.10
N LYS A 153 -1.26 12.68 1.18
CA LYS A 153 -2.04 13.58 2.05
C LYS A 153 -1.69 13.46 3.55
N ILE A 154 -1.38 12.25 4.02
CA ILE A 154 -0.92 12.06 5.40
C ILE A 154 0.55 12.44 5.53
N TYR A 155 1.37 12.10 4.53
CA TYR A 155 2.76 12.53 4.49
C TYR A 155 2.90 14.05 4.54
N ASP A 156 2.07 14.79 3.80
CA ASP A 156 2.09 16.26 3.81
C ASP A 156 1.82 16.81 5.22
N LYS A 157 0.90 16.21 5.99
CA LYS A 157 0.65 16.60 7.39
C LYS A 157 1.83 16.29 8.32
N LEU A 158 2.54 15.17 8.08
CA LEU A 158 3.78 14.86 8.80
C LEU A 158 4.87 15.89 8.47
N ASN A 159 5.01 16.23 7.19
CA ASN A 159 5.98 17.22 6.75
C ASN A 159 5.65 18.62 7.26
N GLU A 160 4.39 19.00 7.26
CA GLU A 160 3.92 20.29 7.80
C GLU A 160 4.22 20.42 9.31
N ALA A 161 4.00 19.33 10.07
CA ALA A 161 4.35 19.32 11.49
C ALA A 161 5.86 19.47 11.76
N MET A 162 6.71 18.88 10.89
CA MET A 162 8.17 19.00 10.99
C MET A 162 8.71 20.33 10.46
N ASN A 163 8.03 20.90 9.46
CA ASN A 163 8.44 22.10 8.75
C ASN A 163 7.23 23.04 8.58
N PRO A 164 6.75 23.67 9.65
CA PRO A 164 5.59 24.54 9.58
C PRO A 164 5.85 25.75 8.68
N GLN A 165 4.80 26.20 7.99
CA GLN A 165 4.89 27.33 7.05
C GLN A 165 4.81 28.70 7.75
N PHE A 166 4.22 28.75 8.94
CA PHE A 166 3.99 29.99 9.67
C PHE A 166 4.99 30.14 10.82
N ALA A 167 5.45 31.37 11.03
CA ALA A 167 6.50 31.69 12.03
C ALA A 167 6.00 31.57 13.49
N ASP A 168 4.73 31.47 13.72
CA ASP A 168 4.08 31.28 15.02
C ASP A 168 3.84 29.80 15.37
N GLU A 169 4.21 28.88 14.47
CA GLU A 169 4.13 27.44 14.67
C GLU A 169 5.50 26.88 15.03
N ASP A 170 5.57 26.09 16.10
CA ASP A 170 6.81 25.42 16.51
C ASP A 170 6.97 24.08 15.76
N PRO A 171 8.16 23.80 15.17
CA PRO A 171 8.45 22.52 14.55
C PRO A 171 8.35 21.37 15.56
N MET A 172 7.66 20.28 15.17
CA MET A 172 7.51 19.09 15.99
C MET A 172 7.96 17.87 15.19
N ASN A 173 8.72 16.95 15.83
CA ASN A 173 8.99 15.65 15.25
C ASN A 173 7.87 14.65 15.60
N PRO A 174 6.96 14.29 14.67
CA PRO A 174 5.83 13.40 14.98
C PRO A 174 6.26 11.96 15.27
N PHE A 175 7.51 11.59 14.99
CA PHE A 175 8.07 10.26 15.24
C PHE A 175 8.78 10.14 16.59
N ASP A 176 8.87 11.20 17.36
CA ASP A 176 9.52 11.20 18.65
C ASP A 176 8.61 10.63 19.74
N LEU A 177 9.13 9.71 20.57
CA LEU A 177 8.36 9.04 21.62
C LEU A 177 8.02 9.97 22.78
N TRP A 178 8.87 10.97 23.07
CA TRP A 178 8.74 11.88 24.23
C TRP A 178 8.10 13.22 23.86
N THR A 179 8.46 13.77 22.70
CA THR A 179 8.07 15.13 22.27
C THR A 179 7.19 15.17 21.04
N GLY A 180 6.88 14.01 20.44
CA GLY A 180 5.95 13.94 19.31
C GLY A 180 4.50 14.13 19.73
N ALA A 181 3.54 13.80 18.85
CA ALA A 181 2.11 14.01 19.13
C ALA A 181 1.24 12.86 18.62
N THR A 182 0.09 12.67 19.26
CA THR A 182 -0.95 11.77 18.79
C THR A 182 -1.54 12.29 17.49
N PHE A 183 -1.61 11.45 16.48
CA PHE A 183 -2.27 11.74 15.22
C PHE A 183 -3.71 11.23 15.24
N LYS A 184 -4.68 12.14 15.17
CA LYS A 184 -6.09 11.83 14.99
C LYS A 184 -6.39 11.58 13.53
N LEU A 185 -6.39 10.33 13.13
CA LEU A 185 -6.76 9.93 11.78
C LEU A 185 -8.28 10.02 11.63
N LYS A 186 -8.73 10.94 10.79
CA LYS A 186 -10.14 11.14 10.44
C LYS A 186 -10.33 10.87 8.97
N ILE A 187 -11.12 9.86 8.66
CA ILE A 187 -11.45 9.45 7.29
C ILE A 187 -12.86 9.88 7.00
N ARG A 188 -13.09 10.50 5.86
CA ARG A 188 -14.44 10.80 5.34
C ARG A 188 -14.53 10.46 3.86
N ASN A 189 -15.73 10.17 3.40
CA ASN A 189 -16.00 10.02 1.98
C ASN A 189 -16.28 11.39 1.36
N VAL A 190 -15.52 11.73 0.33
CA VAL A 190 -15.77 12.93 -0.51
C VAL A 190 -15.85 12.43 -1.94
N GLU A 191 -17.02 12.56 -2.56
CA GLU A 191 -17.26 12.18 -3.96
C GLU A 191 -16.87 10.73 -4.30
N GLY A 192 -17.07 9.80 -3.35
CA GLY A 192 -16.72 8.39 -3.54
C GLY A 192 -15.27 8.03 -3.15
N TYR A 193 -14.44 9.00 -2.76
CA TYR A 193 -13.05 8.79 -2.41
C TYR A 193 -12.79 9.03 -0.93
N ARG A 194 -11.87 8.25 -0.34
CA ARG A 194 -11.38 8.47 1.03
C ARG A 194 -10.60 9.78 1.10
N ASN A 195 -10.97 10.65 2.01
CA ASN A 195 -10.29 11.90 2.28
C ASN A 195 -9.83 11.98 3.75
N TYR A 196 -8.66 12.54 3.97
CA TYR A 196 -7.97 12.63 5.27
C TYR A 196 -7.75 14.09 5.71
N ASP A 197 -8.39 15.06 5.07
CA ASP A 197 -8.18 16.49 5.27
C ASP A 197 -8.45 16.96 6.71
N LYS A 198 -9.36 16.29 7.41
CA LYS A 198 -9.71 16.57 8.81
C LYS A 198 -8.79 15.89 9.83
N SER A 199 -7.83 15.09 9.37
CA SER A 199 -6.84 14.49 10.25
C SER A 199 -5.87 15.56 10.77
N GLU A 200 -5.46 15.46 12.04
CA GLU A 200 -4.67 16.47 12.72
C GLU A 200 -3.80 15.87 13.82
N PHE A 201 -2.75 16.55 14.21
CA PHE A 201 -1.99 16.24 15.40
C PHE A 201 -2.60 16.90 16.64
N GLU A 202 -2.54 16.22 17.78
CA GLU A 202 -2.78 16.82 19.08
C GLU A 202 -1.56 17.67 19.54
N ALA A 203 -1.68 18.30 20.68
CA ALA A 203 -0.54 18.95 21.31
C ALA A 203 0.59 17.93 21.58
N PRO A 204 1.86 18.32 21.46
CA PRO A 204 2.99 17.45 21.76
C PRO A 204 2.92 16.87 23.18
N SER A 205 3.18 15.56 23.27
CA SER A 205 3.18 14.82 24.55
C SER A 205 3.99 13.55 24.43
N ALA A 206 4.49 13.02 25.53
CA ALA A 206 5.06 11.68 25.54
C ALA A 206 3.98 10.63 25.25
N LEU A 207 4.37 9.53 24.61
CA LEU A 207 3.47 8.39 24.39
C LEU A 207 3.15 7.69 25.70
N PHE A 208 4.14 7.57 26.59
CA PHE A 208 4.04 7.08 27.96
C PHE A 208 5.00 7.85 28.85
N ASP A 209 4.71 7.91 30.14
CA ASP A 209 5.56 8.55 31.14
C ASP A 209 6.75 7.65 31.52
N GLU A 210 6.61 6.31 31.38
CA GLU A 210 7.61 5.33 31.78
C GLU A 210 8.48 4.92 30.58
N ASP A 211 9.80 5.11 30.69
CA ASP A 211 10.76 4.76 29.66
C ASP A 211 10.77 3.25 29.32
N ASP A 212 10.55 2.37 30.30
CA ASP A 212 10.48 0.94 30.08
C ASP A 212 9.35 0.55 29.11
N ARG A 213 8.23 1.28 29.16
CA ARG A 213 7.10 1.09 28.23
C ARG A 213 7.43 1.62 26.84
N LEU A 214 8.10 2.75 26.76
CA LEU A 214 8.55 3.31 25.49
C LEU A 214 9.54 2.36 24.81
N GLU A 215 10.50 1.81 25.56
CA GLU A 215 11.45 0.82 25.05
C GLU A 215 10.75 -0.46 24.58
N SER A 216 9.74 -0.92 25.32
CA SER A 216 8.94 -2.10 24.95
C SER A 216 8.20 -1.89 23.64
N VAL A 217 7.66 -0.70 23.39
CA VAL A 217 6.99 -0.35 22.12
C VAL A 217 8.01 -0.31 20.99
N TRP A 218 9.14 0.36 21.18
CA TRP A 218 10.19 0.45 20.17
C TRP A 218 10.73 -0.91 19.76
N LYS A 219 10.91 -1.84 20.68
CA LYS A 219 11.36 -3.21 20.40
C LYS A 219 10.35 -4.07 19.62
N GLN A 220 9.09 -3.67 19.55
CA GLN A 220 8.04 -4.35 18.80
C GLN A 220 7.93 -3.86 17.36
N GLU A 221 8.69 -2.84 16.98
CA GLU A 221 8.65 -2.30 15.64
C GLU A 221 9.14 -3.30 14.59
N HIS A 222 8.54 -3.23 13.42
CA HIS A 222 8.89 -4.04 12.27
C HIS A 222 9.98 -3.36 11.44
N SER A 223 10.91 -4.11 10.89
CA SER A 223 11.90 -3.58 9.94
C SER A 223 11.19 -2.96 8.73
N LEU A 224 11.61 -1.76 8.35
CA LEU A 224 11.14 -1.05 7.17
C LEU A 224 12.03 -1.32 5.95
N ALA A 225 13.30 -1.69 6.18
CA ALA A 225 14.26 -1.97 5.12
C ALA A 225 13.81 -3.11 4.19
N GLU A 226 13.02 -4.06 4.69
CA GLU A 226 12.50 -5.16 3.87
C GLU A 226 11.62 -4.69 2.70
N PHE A 227 10.91 -3.56 2.84
CA PHE A 227 10.04 -3.02 1.78
C PHE A 227 10.79 -2.36 0.63
N ILE A 228 12.08 -2.12 0.80
CA ILE A 228 12.97 -1.56 -0.24
C ILE A 228 14.12 -2.51 -0.58
N ASP A 229 14.18 -3.72 0.01
CA ASP A 229 15.19 -4.73 -0.34
C ASP A 229 14.95 -5.25 -1.76
N PRO A 230 15.93 -5.15 -2.68
CA PRO A 230 15.79 -5.58 -4.06
C PRO A 230 15.32 -7.03 -4.25
N LYS A 231 15.59 -7.92 -3.28
CA LYS A 231 15.17 -9.33 -3.36
C LYS A 231 13.65 -9.53 -3.23
N ASN A 232 12.95 -8.53 -2.67
CA ASN A 232 11.50 -8.56 -2.48
C ASN A 232 10.73 -7.96 -3.69
N PHE A 233 11.46 -7.61 -4.76
CA PHE A 233 10.87 -7.11 -6.00
C PHE A 233 10.95 -8.15 -7.11
N LYS A 234 9.88 -8.27 -7.88
CA LYS A 234 9.89 -9.06 -9.10
C LYS A 234 10.88 -8.49 -10.12
N SER A 235 11.46 -9.32 -10.94
CA SER A 235 12.34 -8.88 -12.01
C SER A 235 11.58 -8.06 -13.08
N TYR A 236 12.33 -7.28 -13.86
CA TYR A 236 11.78 -6.51 -14.98
C TYR A 236 11.00 -7.40 -15.96
N ASP A 237 11.53 -8.59 -16.28
CA ASP A 237 10.91 -9.51 -17.25
C ASP A 237 9.62 -10.14 -16.71
N GLU A 238 9.56 -10.49 -15.43
CA GLU A 238 8.34 -10.96 -14.78
C GLU A 238 7.25 -9.89 -14.77
N LEU A 239 7.61 -8.65 -14.39
CA LEU A 239 6.68 -7.52 -14.41
C LEU A 239 6.19 -7.21 -15.82
N LYS A 240 7.07 -7.27 -16.82
CA LYS A 240 6.74 -7.06 -18.23
C LYS A 240 5.80 -8.14 -18.76
N ALA A 241 6.07 -9.41 -18.43
CA ALA A 241 5.19 -10.53 -18.80
C ALA A 241 3.80 -10.38 -18.17
N ARG A 242 3.73 -10.01 -16.88
CA ARG A 242 2.48 -9.75 -16.18
C ARG A 242 1.72 -8.57 -16.79
N LEU A 243 2.42 -7.48 -17.11
CA LEU A 243 1.84 -6.31 -17.76
C LEU A 243 1.24 -6.66 -19.13
N GLN A 244 1.96 -7.43 -19.94
CA GLN A 244 1.46 -7.91 -21.23
C GLN A 244 0.20 -8.76 -21.07
N LEU A 245 0.17 -9.68 -20.10
CA LEU A 245 -0.99 -10.50 -19.82
C LEU A 245 -2.23 -9.66 -19.43
N VAL A 246 -2.04 -8.66 -18.60
CA VAL A 246 -3.12 -7.77 -18.12
C VAL A 246 -3.63 -6.87 -19.24
N LEU A 247 -2.77 -6.42 -20.14
CA LEU A 247 -3.10 -5.51 -21.23
C LEU A 247 -3.46 -6.22 -22.54
N ALA A 248 -3.17 -7.52 -22.69
CA ALA A 248 -3.52 -8.29 -23.86
C ALA A 248 -5.05 -8.33 -24.01
N GLY A 249 -5.57 -8.08 -25.21
CA GLY A 249 -6.99 -8.27 -25.49
C GLY A 249 -7.42 -9.73 -25.28
N SER A 250 -8.72 -9.96 -25.11
CA SER A 250 -9.33 -11.26 -24.75
C SER A 250 -8.86 -12.48 -25.60
N ALA A 251 -8.40 -12.26 -26.82
CA ALA A 251 -7.85 -13.31 -27.70
C ALA A 251 -6.52 -13.90 -27.21
N ALA A 252 -5.70 -13.13 -26.46
CA ALA A 252 -4.42 -13.61 -25.94
C ALA A 252 -4.55 -14.38 -24.62
N VAL A 253 -5.67 -14.19 -23.90
CA VAL A 253 -5.94 -14.88 -22.63
C VAL A 253 -6.36 -16.33 -22.87
N ALA A 254 -7.13 -16.59 -23.92
CA ALA A 254 -7.59 -17.94 -24.28
C ALA A 254 -6.44 -18.89 -24.66
N ALA A 255 -5.37 -18.37 -25.29
CA ALA A 255 -4.21 -19.19 -25.70
C ALA A 255 -3.25 -19.53 -24.53
N LYS A 256 -3.36 -18.85 -23.37
CA LYS A 256 -2.46 -19.06 -22.23
C LYS A 256 -3.15 -19.75 -21.04
N ALA A 257 -4.47 -19.84 -21.04
CA ALA A 257 -5.24 -20.51 -19.99
C ALA A 257 -5.03 -22.03 -19.95
N GLU A 258 -4.44 -22.61 -21.01
CA GLU A 258 -4.11 -24.04 -21.04
C GLU A 258 -2.82 -24.42 -20.27
N HIS A 259 -2.06 -23.44 -19.74
CA HIS A 259 -0.75 -23.75 -19.16
C HIS A 259 -0.37 -23.08 -17.82
N THR A 260 -1.26 -22.41 -17.13
CA THR A 260 -0.88 -21.92 -15.77
C THR A 260 -2.13 -21.76 -14.90
N ASP A 261 -2.37 -22.79 -14.10
CA ASP A 261 -3.20 -22.74 -12.90
C ASP A 261 -2.41 -21.93 -11.84
N LEU A 262 -2.48 -20.60 -11.93
CA LEU A 262 -1.97 -19.68 -10.91
C LEU A 262 -3.18 -18.96 -10.34
N GLU A 263 -3.59 -19.42 -9.18
CA GLU A 263 -4.66 -18.88 -8.37
C GLU A 263 -4.55 -17.35 -8.20
N GLN A 264 -5.63 -16.67 -8.57
CA GLN A 264 -5.79 -15.23 -8.37
C GLN A 264 -6.22 -14.97 -6.92
N PRO A 265 -5.64 -14.00 -6.21
CA PRO A 265 -6.25 -13.53 -4.97
C PRO A 265 -7.61 -12.89 -5.29
N SER A 266 -8.67 -13.49 -4.79
CA SER A 266 -10.04 -12.97 -4.95
C SER A 266 -10.23 -11.73 -4.07
N TYR A 267 -10.00 -10.55 -4.65
CA TYR A 267 -10.48 -9.29 -4.11
C TYR A 267 -11.93 -9.10 -4.59
N THR A 268 -12.88 -9.26 -3.71
CA THR A 268 -14.27 -8.81 -3.93
C THR A 268 -14.39 -7.36 -3.45
N PRO A 269 -14.49 -6.37 -4.35
CA PRO A 269 -14.88 -5.02 -3.94
C PRO A 269 -16.34 -5.04 -3.49
N PRO A 270 -16.74 -4.23 -2.49
CA PRO A 270 -18.15 -4.07 -2.15
C PRO A 270 -18.91 -3.60 -3.39
N THR A 271 -20.04 -4.25 -3.65
CA THR A 271 -20.94 -3.97 -4.78
C THR A 271 -21.45 -2.54 -4.68
N ALA A 272 -20.90 -1.63 -5.48
CA ALA A 272 -21.45 -0.30 -5.66
C ALA A 272 -22.57 -0.39 -6.71
N GLN A 273 -23.76 0.08 -6.36
CA GLN A 273 -24.83 0.35 -7.31
C GLN A 273 -24.35 1.35 -8.37
N PRO A 274 -24.82 1.24 -9.61
CA PRO A 274 -24.42 2.15 -10.68
C PRO A 274 -24.94 3.55 -10.40
N ALA A 275 -24.02 4.47 -10.08
CA ALA A 275 -24.30 5.90 -10.08
C ALA A 275 -24.12 6.45 -11.49
N GLN A 276 -25.03 7.34 -11.90
CA GLN A 276 -25.01 8.09 -13.14
C GLN A 276 -23.71 8.88 -13.30
N PRO A 277 -23.25 9.13 -14.53
CA PRO A 277 -22.02 9.86 -14.78
C PRO A 277 -22.17 11.33 -14.37
N ALA A 278 -21.45 11.71 -13.32
CA ALA A 278 -21.24 13.10 -12.97
C ALA A 278 -20.01 13.64 -13.72
N SER A 279 -20.11 14.87 -14.18
CA SER A 279 -19.07 15.62 -14.87
C SER A 279 -17.80 15.74 -14.02
N PRO A 280 -16.60 15.81 -14.63
CA PRO A 280 -15.35 15.85 -13.88
C PRO A 280 -15.22 17.16 -13.10
N PRO A 281 -14.81 17.11 -11.82
CA PRO A 281 -14.48 18.30 -11.07
C PRO A 281 -13.12 18.86 -11.52
N ALA A 282 -13.02 20.20 -11.44
CA ALA A 282 -11.86 21.00 -11.78
C ALA A 282 -10.59 20.54 -11.04
N GLU A 283 -9.51 20.61 -11.77
CA GLU A 283 -8.16 20.17 -11.48
C GLU A 283 -7.58 20.79 -10.20
N ALA A 284 -7.09 19.94 -9.31
CA ALA A 284 -5.96 20.32 -8.48
C ALA A 284 -4.70 20.04 -9.31
N GLU A 285 -4.06 21.07 -9.77
CA GLU A 285 -2.80 21.02 -10.52
C GLU A 285 -1.76 20.22 -9.71
N ASP A 286 -1.33 19.12 -10.29
CA ASP A 286 -0.37 18.22 -9.69
C ASP A 286 1.03 18.71 -10.02
N ASP A 287 1.68 19.44 -9.08
CA ASP A 287 3.07 19.93 -9.15
C ASP A 287 4.09 18.82 -9.54
N THR A 288 3.69 17.55 -9.47
CA THR A 288 4.50 16.43 -9.92
C THR A 288 4.73 16.41 -11.43
N MET A 289 3.84 17.01 -12.22
CA MET A 289 4.02 17.09 -13.67
C MET A 289 5.07 18.13 -14.05
N ALA A 290 5.19 19.23 -13.32
CA ALA A 290 6.24 20.23 -13.50
C ALA A 290 7.63 19.66 -13.20
N TYR A 291 7.73 18.80 -12.17
CA TYR A 291 8.97 18.10 -11.82
C TYR A 291 9.43 17.13 -12.92
N PHE A 292 8.48 16.41 -13.56
CA PHE A 292 8.84 15.51 -14.68
C PHE A 292 9.18 16.25 -15.95
N ALA A 293 8.59 17.42 -16.20
CA ALA A 293 8.96 18.27 -17.33
C ALA A 293 10.40 18.83 -17.19
N SER A 294 10.82 19.16 -15.96
CA SER A 294 12.19 19.61 -15.70
C SER A 294 13.23 18.51 -15.87
N LEU A 295 12.91 17.28 -15.48
CA LEU A 295 13.78 16.11 -15.68
C LEU A 295 13.92 15.69 -17.16
N ALA A 296 12.91 15.96 -17.97
CA ALA A 296 12.95 15.65 -19.40
C ALA A 296 13.76 16.68 -20.23
N ASN A 297 13.94 17.90 -19.71
CA ASN A 297 14.63 18.99 -20.39
C ASN A 297 16.09 19.19 -19.97
N GLY A 298 16.62 18.40 -19.03
CA GLY A 298 18.07 18.31 -18.78
C GLY A 298 18.72 19.56 -18.19
N GLU A 299 18.00 20.35 -17.37
CA GLU A 299 18.58 21.40 -16.53
C GLU A 299 18.50 21.08 -15.05
#